data_0acd75288794227a3076025a30fa201c
#
_entry.id   0acd75288794227a3076025a30fa201c
#
_cell.length_a   1.000
_cell.length_b   1.000
_cell.length_c   1.000
_cell.angle_alpha   90.00
_cell.angle_beta   90.00
_cell.angle_gamma   90.00
#
_symmetry.space_group_name_H-M   'P 1'
#
loop_
_entity.id
_entity.type
_entity.pdbx_description
1 polymer ?
#
loop_
_entity_poly.entity_id
_entity_poly.type
_entity_poly.pdbx_seq_one_letter_code
_entity_poly.pdbx_strand_id
1 'polypeptide(L)'
;MMNGSVVVFFFLVVYVGFPQETMRLTADTLQGESYGFLYDRIRGSDSDSVARTLYLRAYMTKARTENNWGRIVQAYKNYLHSSFGDAQLIYGDSMVQVAKRAEDPKLLGSAHLTLGGVYYNLKKYREALDHYLRADELITGTDDLYLKYKVKFNIALVKYNSEHYDEAISLLTECRDYFKTGNARGYLNTLHLLGRCYNRMGNFGFSSEMNILGIEEGRRLDNTSMEVYFIQSEGINHCLKFNYALAIQKLDSTLKVIRKEKNDFANEVLGEFYLGKSHWGLGKRDEAVAYFKKVDSTFRARNYIKHEFLEAYACLSRYYALENNLESQFLYLQRQLKAQEILHIQDKYLDNKVNEEYDMREVKREKERVESLLRTRDRWEILGGILLIFLCLLIGWLLYRDHRNKKVYRKRFEALMEGKGFQGHMVKRKPDPAQKPDISQEVIHKVLKQLEGFERKKGFLDNNLSLFKLAAIFEVNNRYLSRIILYQKGKGVVDYLNDLRVDYIFDLLKKDRRYRNYSYQALAKEAGFSGVKGFSNAFRSRVGMTPSFFIEEMKRKAHVE
;
A
#
# COMPACT_ATOMS: atom_id res chain seq x y z
N MET A 1 -20.92 -104.79 24.98
CA MET A 1 -19.63 -105.29 24.43
C MET A 1 -19.12 -104.33 23.39
N MET A 2 -17.91 -104.03 23.46
CA MET A 2 -17.10 -103.12 22.61
C MET A 2 -17.02 -101.65 23.07
N ASN A 3 -15.96 -101.44 23.82
CA ASN A 3 -15.42 -100.16 24.22
C ASN A 3 -14.88 -99.43 22.99
N GLY A 4 -15.30 -98.21 22.76
CA GLY A 4 -14.73 -97.29 21.77
C GLY A 4 -14.11 -96.09 22.50
N SER A 5 -12.77 -96.11 22.69
CA SER A 5 -12.01 -95.02 23.29
C SER A 5 -11.94 -93.83 22.27
N VAL A 6 -12.50 -92.73 22.69
CA VAL A 6 -12.30 -91.44 21.93
C VAL A 6 -11.04 -90.77 22.47
N VAL A 7 -10.02 -90.68 21.62
CA VAL A 7 -8.80 -89.90 21.88
C VAL A 7 -9.06 -88.45 21.46
N VAL A 8 -9.10 -87.53 22.44
CA VAL A 8 -9.21 -86.09 22.23
C VAL A 8 -7.79 -85.56 22.12
N PHE A 9 -7.43 -85.10 20.91
CA PHE A 9 -6.18 -84.34 20.66
C PHE A 9 -6.38 -82.86 21.09
N PHE A 10 -5.72 -82.49 22.20
CA PHE A 10 -5.56 -81.05 22.54
C PHE A 10 -4.47 -80.43 21.66
N PHE A 11 -4.87 -79.58 20.74
CA PHE A 11 -3.95 -78.65 20.06
C PHE A 11 -3.61 -77.53 21.03
N LEU A 12 -2.40 -77.50 21.56
CA LEU A 12 -1.80 -76.44 22.31
C LEU A 12 -1.37 -75.38 21.27
N VAL A 13 -2.20 -74.34 21.06
CA VAL A 13 -1.77 -73.16 20.29
C VAL A 13 -0.89 -72.32 21.20
N VAL A 14 0.44 -72.45 21.04
CA VAL A 14 1.39 -71.52 21.66
C VAL A 14 1.25 -70.15 20.96
N TYR A 15 0.54 -69.24 21.61
CA TYR A 15 0.57 -67.85 21.26
C TYR A 15 1.98 -67.30 21.57
N VAL A 16 2.85 -67.23 20.56
CA VAL A 16 4.07 -66.41 20.62
C VAL A 16 3.63 -64.94 20.57
N GLY A 17 3.41 -64.37 21.73
CA GLY A 17 3.22 -62.93 21.87
C GLY A 17 4.51 -62.24 21.48
N PHE A 18 4.55 -61.70 20.29
CA PHE A 18 5.55 -60.67 19.97
C PHE A 18 5.34 -59.52 20.97
N PRO A 19 6.37 -59.08 21.69
CA PRO A 19 6.24 -57.87 22.47
C PRO A 19 5.96 -56.73 21.48
N GLN A 20 4.72 -56.24 21.46
CA GLN A 20 4.48 -54.92 20.93
C GLN A 20 5.31 -53.98 21.82
N GLU A 21 6.53 -53.65 21.35
CA GLU A 21 7.20 -52.45 21.82
C GLU A 21 6.24 -51.31 21.55
N THR A 22 5.46 -50.95 22.57
CA THR A 22 4.77 -49.68 22.62
C THR A 22 5.88 -48.63 22.50
N MET A 23 6.12 -48.14 21.28
CA MET A 23 7.03 -47.05 21.02
C MET A 23 6.63 -45.92 21.96
N ARG A 24 7.36 -45.77 23.09
CA ARG A 24 7.10 -44.66 24.02
C ARG A 24 7.35 -43.40 23.23
N LEU A 25 6.28 -42.67 22.92
CA LEU A 25 6.38 -41.39 22.30
C LEU A 25 7.31 -40.52 23.16
N THR A 26 8.47 -40.19 22.63
CA THR A 26 9.43 -39.29 23.27
C THR A 26 9.50 -37.99 22.44
N ALA A 27 9.99 -36.92 23.03
CA ALA A 27 10.18 -35.68 22.30
C ALA A 27 11.10 -35.87 21.09
N ASP A 28 12.06 -36.79 21.16
CA ASP A 28 13.02 -37.07 20.08
C ASP A 28 12.37 -37.79 18.89
N THR A 29 11.46 -38.75 19.16
CA THR A 29 10.72 -39.44 18.10
C THR A 29 9.78 -38.50 17.32
N LEU A 30 9.39 -37.37 17.90
CA LEU A 30 8.51 -36.37 17.31
C LEU A 30 9.25 -35.25 16.57
N GLN A 31 10.59 -35.24 16.54
CA GLN A 31 11.36 -34.21 15.84
C GLN A 31 11.14 -34.21 14.31
N GLY A 32 10.81 -35.37 13.73
CA GLY A 32 10.47 -35.51 12.31
C GLY A 32 9.13 -34.86 11.92
N GLU A 33 8.25 -34.62 12.87
CA GLU A 33 6.92 -34.09 12.63
C GLU A 33 6.93 -32.61 12.23
N SER A 34 5.89 -32.17 11.49
CA SER A 34 5.77 -30.77 11.09
C SER A 34 5.41 -29.87 12.29
N TYR A 35 5.81 -28.60 12.22
CA TYR A 35 5.41 -27.61 13.23
C TYR A 35 3.90 -27.43 13.34
N GLY A 36 3.16 -27.57 12.23
CA GLY A 36 1.70 -27.55 12.20
C GLY A 36 1.12 -28.69 13.02
N PHE A 37 1.56 -29.93 12.75
CA PHE A 37 1.13 -31.10 13.51
C PHE A 37 1.40 -30.95 15.01
N LEU A 38 2.62 -30.56 15.39
CA LEU A 38 2.96 -30.38 16.81
C LEU A 38 2.10 -29.30 17.47
N TYR A 39 1.83 -28.18 16.75
CA TYR A 39 0.98 -27.10 17.25
C TYR A 39 -0.47 -27.55 17.45
N ASP A 40 -1.05 -28.27 16.50
CA ASP A 40 -2.42 -28.80 16.60
C ASP A 40 -2.56 -29.79 17.75
N ARG A 41 -1.53 -30.62 17.96
CA ARG A 41 -1.48 -31.56 19.12
C ARG A 41 -1.37 -30.82 20.45
N ILE A 42 -0.57 -29.77 20.55
CA ILE A 42 -0.50 -28.93 21.75
C ILE A 42 -1.89 -28.35 22.07
N ARG A 43 -2.61 -27.85 21.08
CA ARG A 43 -3.97 -27.30 21.26
C ARG A 43 -5.02 -28.37 21.56
N GLY A 44 -4.92 -29.53 20.95
CA GLY A 44 -5.87 -30.63 21.14
C GLY A 44 -5.68 -31.41 22.46
N SER A 45 -4.60 -31.16 23.21
CA SER A 45 -4.28 -31.85 24.46
C SER A 45 -4.69 -31.07 25.71
N ASP A 46 -5.78 -30.30 25.67
CA ASP A 46 -6.19 -29.46 26.80
C ASP A 46 -6.52 -30.26 28.08
N SER A 47 -7.01 -31.48 27.95
CA SER A 47 -7.32 -32.38 29.05
C SER A 47 -6.15 -33.26 29.47
N ASP A 48 -5.09 -33.38 28.66
CA ASP A 48 -3.92 -34.26 28.94
C ASP A 48 -2.64 -33.41 29.06
N SER A 49 -2.28 -33.09 30.30
CA SER A 49 -1.09 -32.26 30.58
C SER A 49 0.23 -32.96 30.24
N VAL A 50 0.27 -34.31 30.29
CA VAL A 50 1.47 -35.09 29.98
C VAL A 50 1.73 -35.07 28.47
N ALA A 51 0.71 -35.39 27.68
CA ALA A 51 0.80 -35.33 26.23
C ALA A 51 1.13 -33.93 25.75
N ARG A 52 0.47 -32.90 26.30
CA ARG A 52 0.78 -31.49 25.98
C ARG A 52 2.24 -31.14 26.24
N THR A 53 2.77 -31.52 27.40
CA THR A 53 4.17 -31.27 27.75
C THR A 53 5.14 -31.97 26.80
N LEU A 54 4.83 -33.15 26.33
CA LEU A 54 5.60 -33.89 25.35
C LEU A 54 5.68 -33.12 24.00
N TYR A 55 4.54 -32.68 23.47
CA TYR A 55 4.48 -31.93 22.21
C TYR A 55 5.14 -30.54 22.32
N LEU A 56 5.01 -29.85 23.45
CA LEU A 56 5.72 -28.60 23.73
C LEU A 56 7.23 -28.80 23.71
N ARG A 57 7.74 -29.85 24.34
CA ARG A 57 9.18 -30.20 24.31
C ARG A 57 9.64 -30.55 22.91
N ALA A 58 8.92 -31.38 22.18
CA ALA A 58 9.25 -31.74 20.80
C ALA A 58 9.33 -30.50 19.89
N TYR A 59 8.35 -29.59 19.99
CA TYR A 59 8.35 -28.34 19.25
C TYR A 59 9.60 -27.50 19.56
N MET A 60 9.94 -27.34 20.85
CA MET A 60 11.10 -26.54 21.29
C MET A 60 12.42 -27.17 20.83
N THR A 61 12.57 -28.52 21.02
CA THR A 61 13.78 -29.25 20.62
C THR A 61 14.02 -29.09 19.10
N LYS A 62 13.00 -29.36 18.30
CA LYS A 62 13.06 -29.17 16.84
C LYS A 62 13.47 -27.74 16.47
N ALA A 63 12.85 -26.72 17.06
CA ALA A 63 13.15 -25.31 16.78
C ALA A 63 14.61 -24.93 17.13
N ARG A 64 15.15 -25.50 18.21
CA ARG A 64 16.54 -25.30 18.63
C ARG A 64 17.52 -26.02 17.72
N THR A 65 17.23 -27.27 17.32
CA THR A 65 18.07 -28.04 16.40
C THR A 65 18.19 -27.34 15.03
N GLU A 66 17.10 -26.74 14.57
CA GLU A 66 17.05 -25.99 13.32
C GLU A 66 17.59 -24.55 13.45
N ASN A 67 18.01 -24.10 14.63
CA ASN A 67 18.42 -22.72 14.92
C ASN A 67 17.43 -21.65 14.43
N ASN A 68 16.15 -21.98 14.44
CA ASN A 68 15.09 -21.11 13.92
C ASN A 68 14.52 -20.20 15.01
N TRP A 69 15.02 -18.97 15.09
CA TRP A 69 14.61 -17.99 16.11
C TRP A 69 13.09 -17.76 16.14
N GLY A 70 12.44 -17.64 15.00
CA GLY A 70 10.99 -17.45 14.93
C GLY A 70 10.23 -18.63 15.52
N ARG A 71 10.69 -19.86 15.28
CA ARG A 71 10.10 -21.09 15.87
C ARG A 71 10.41 -21.23 17.35
N ILE A 72 11.58 -20.81 17.82
CA ILE A 72 11.90 -20.78 19.25
C ILE A 72 10.98 -19.78 20.00
N VAL A 73 10.76 -18.59 19.44
CA VAL A 73 9.81 -17.61 19.98
C VAL A 73 8.39 -18.18 20.02
N GLN A 74 7.96 -18.85 18.94
CA GLN A 74 6.65 -19.52 18.90
C GLN A 74 6.54 -20.67 19.92
N ALA A 75 7.63 -21.42 20.17
CA ALA A 75 7.65 -22.44 21.20
C ALA A 75 7.44 -21.83 22.60
N TYR A 76 8.14 -20.75 22.93
CA TYR A 76 7.91 -20.04 24.19
C TYR A 76 6.49 -19.50 24.31
N LYS A 77 5.93 -19.00 23.22
CA LYS A 77 4.52 -18.56 23.17
C LYS A 77 3.56 -19.72 23.43
N ASN A 78 3.83 -20.91 22.90
CA ASN A 78 3.03 -22.11 23.18
C ASN A 78 3.12 -22.52 24.67
N TYR A 79 4.33 -22.49 25.26
CA TYR A 79 4.50 -22.71 26.70
C TYR A 79 3.73 -21.66 27.52
N LEU A 80 3.81 -20.39 27.17
CA LEU A 80 3.09 -19.30 27.82
C LEU A 80 1.57 -19.55 27.83
N HIS A 81 0.99 -19.89 26.68
CA HIS A 81 -0.45 -20.14 26.57
C HIS A 81 -0.90 -21.44 27.26
N SER A 82 0.02 -22.36 27.49
CA SER A 82 -0.24 -23.64 28.21
C SER A 82 0.02 -23.54 29.71
N SER A 83 0.39 -22.36 30.22
CA SER A 83 0.77 -22.12 31.62
C SER A 83 -0.17 -21.11 32.26
N PHE A 84 -0.09 -21.00 33.60
CA PHE A 84 -0.91 -20.08 34.40
C PHE A 84 -0.05 -19.29 35.39
N GLY A 85 -0.51 -18.11 35.78
CA GLY A 85 0.11 -17.28 36.80
C GLY A 85 1.55 -16.86 36.43
N ASP A 86 2.46 -16.96 37.41
CA ASP A 86 3.85 -16.51 37.24
C ASP A 86 4.64 -17.26 36.17
N ALA A 87 4.28 -18.51 35.90
CA ALA A 87 4.90 -19.29 34.82
C ALA A 87 4.69 -18.63 33.45
N GLN A 88 3.56 -17.96 33.22
CA GLN A 88 3.32 -17.20 31.99
C GLN A 88 4.31 -16.04 31.83
N LEU A 89 4.67 -15.36 32.93
CA LEU A 89 5.65 -14.27 32.92
C LEU A 89 7.05 -14.80 32.60
N ILE A 90 7.46 -15.93 33.21
CA ILE A 90 8.78 -16.56 32.96
C ILE A 90 8.92 -16.93 31.47
N TYR A 91 7.91 -17.57 30.88
CA TYR A 91 7.95 -17.90 29.45
C TYR A 91 7.83 -16.68 28.56
N GLY A 92 7.08 -15.66 28.95
CA GLY A 92 6.97 -14.40 28.27
C GLY A 92 8.30 -13.64 28.23
N ASP A 93 9.00 -13.53 29.35
CA ASP A 93 10.33 -12.91 29.42
C ASP A 93 11.34 -13.69 28.57
N SER A 94 11.34 -15.04 28.68
CA SER A 94 12.19 -15.89 27.84
C SER A 94 11.92 -15.67 26.35
N MET A 95 10.66 -15.53 25.96
CA MET A 95 10.23 -15.24 24.60
C MET A 95 10.80 -13.91 24.10
N VAL A 96 10.71 -12.84 24.90
CA VAL A 96 11.25 -11.51 24.57
C VAL A 96 12.76 -11.56 24.45
N GLN A 97 13.47 -12.24 25.37
CA GLN A 97 14.94 -12.38 25.30
C GLN A 97 15.41 -13.08 24.04
N VAL A 98 14.72 -14.14 23.62
CA VAL A 98 15.05 -14.85 22.36
C VAL A 98 14.72 -13.99 21.15
N ALA A 99 13.57 -13.32 21.14
CA ALA A 99 13.18 -12.42 20.05
C ALA A 99 14.19 -11.27 19.89
N LYS A 100 14.76 -10.76 20.98
CA LYS A 100 15.80 -9.73 20.95
C LYS A 100 17.08 -10.22 20.24
N ARG A 101 17.46 -11.49 20.43
CA ARG A 101 18.64 -12.08 19.77
C ARG A 101 18.43 -12.32 18.28
N ALA A 102 17.18 -12.39 17.82
CA ALA A 102 16.86 -12.58 16.42
C ALA A 102 17.07 -11.33 15.57
N GLU A 103 17.26 -10.14 16.19
CA GLU A 103 17.44 -8.83 15.53
C GLU A 103 16.32 -8.48 14.55
N ASP A 104 15.15 -9.10 14.71
CA ASP A 104 13.93 -8.86 13.93
C ASP A 104 12.95 -7.99 14.73
N PRO A 105 12.74 -6.71 14.34
CA PRO A 105 11.84 -5.80 15.03
C PRO A 105 10.39 -6.31 15.10
N LYS A 106 9.92 -6.99 14.04
CA LYS A 106 8.58 -7.56 13.97
C LYS A 106 8.40 -8.69 14.98
N LEU A 107 9.38 -9.58 15.06
CA LEU A 107 9.37 -10.70 16.00
C LEU A 107 9.43 -10.20 17.45
N LEU A 108 10.32 -9.25 17.72
CA LEU A 108 10.46 -8.63 19.05
C LEU A 108 9.20 -7.85 19.45
N GLY A 109 8.62 -7.07 18.53
CA GLY A 109 7.38 -6.34 18.77
C GLY A 109 6.21 -7.28 19.05
N SER A 110 6.08 -8.40 18.31
CA SER A 110 5.08 -9.45 18.57
C SER A 110 5.26 -10.11 19.94
N ALA A 111 6.51 -10.32 20.39
CA ALA A 111 6.82 -10.86 21.70
C ALA A 111 6.39 -9.90 22.83
N HIS A 112 6.75 -8.62 22.72
CA HIS A 112 6.30 -7.59 23.66
C HIS A 112 4.78 -7.49 23.70
N LEU A 113 4.10 -7.48 22.55
CA LEU A 113 2.65 -7.44 22.48
C LEU A 113 1.99 -8.65 23.18
N THR A 114 2.59 -9.83 23.06
CA THR A 114 2.10 -11.04 23.72
C THR A 114 2.30 -10.97 25.23
N LEU A 115 3.48 -10.55 25.69
CA LEU A 115 3.78 -10.40 27.12
C LEU A 115 2.94 -9.28 27.76
N GLY A 116 2.74 -8.17 27.07
CA GLY A 116 1.81 -7.11 27.50
C GLY A 116 0.40 -7.63 27.71
N GLY A 117 -0.09 -8.54 26.83
CA GLY A 117 -1.37 -9.21 27.01
C GLY A 117 -1.42 -10.09 28.26
N VAL A 118 -0.33 -10.75 28.62
CA VAL A 118 -0.25 -11.51 29.89
C VAL A 118 -0.35 -10.57 31.10
N TYR A 119 0.43 -9.48 31.12
CA TYR A 119 0.34 -8.48 32.18
C TYR A 119 -1.06 -7.89 32.31
N TYR A 120 -1.70 -7.58 31.17
CA TYR A 120 -3.09 -7.09 31.16
C TYR A 120 -4.07 -8.10 31.77
N ASN A 121 -3.95 -9.39 31.44
CA ASN A 121 -4.79 -10.44 32.00
C ASN A 121 -4.58 -10.60 33.51
N LEU A 122 -3.35 -10.41 33.98
CA LEU A 122 -3.00 -10.38 35.41
C LEU A 122 -3.41 -9.06 36.10
N LYS A 123 -4.05 -8.11 35.35
CA LYS A 123 -4.48 -6.78 35.82
C LYS A 123 -3.31 -5.88 36.25
N LYS A 124 -2.11 -6.16 35.76
CA LYS A 124 -0.91 -5.34 35.91
C LYS A 124 -0.86 -4.35 34.73
N TYR A 125 -1.74 -3.32 34.77
CA TYR A 125 -1.97 -2.44 33.62
C TYR A 125 -0.77 -1.56 33.28
N ARG A 126 0.05 -1.19 34.27
CA ARG A 126 1.26 -0.37 34.05
C ARG A 126 2.28 -1.13 33.22
N GLU A 127 2.61 -2.34 33.63
CA GLU A 127 3.55 -3.24 32.93
C GLU A 127 3.00 -3.61 31.53
N ALA A 128 1.70 -3.84 31.43
CA ALA A 128 1.05 -4.10 30.15
C ALA A 128 1.26 -2.92 29.15
N LEU A 129 1.05 -1.68 29.63
CA LEU A 129 1.24 -0.49 28.82
C LEU A 129 2.69 -0.33 28.38
N ASP A 130 3.67 -0.50 29.25
CA ASP A 130 5.09 -0.41 28.89
C ASP A 130 5.44 -1.38 27.74
N HIS A 131 4.92 -2.61 27.79
CA HIS A 131 5.11 -3.59 26.74
C HIS A 131 4.36 -3.22 25.43
N TYR A 132 3.17 -2.66 25.51
CA TYR A 132 2.41 -2.22 24.33
C TYR A 132 3.09 -1.05 23.64
N LEU A 133 3.62 -0.07 24.39
CA LEU A 133 4.37 1.06 23.84
C LEU A 133 5.68 0.61 23.19
N ARG A 134 6.36 -0.37 23.79
CA ARG A 134 7.56 -0.95 23.18
C ARG A 134 7.24 -1.73 21.92
N ALA A 135 6.13 -2.46 21.89
CA ALA A 135 5.65 -3.13 20.69
C ALA A 135 5.31 -2.12 19.57
N ASP A 136 4.65 -0.99 19.93
CA ASP A 136 4.33 0.08 18.99
C ASP A 136 5.58 0.64 18.29
N GLU A 137 6.63 0.95 19.06
CA GLU A 137 7.91 1.43 18.53
C GLU A 137 8.50 0.49 17.48
N LEU A 138 8.50 -0.81 17.78
CA LEU A 138 9.13 -1.83 16.95
C LEU A 138 8.31 -2.16 15.69
N ILE A 139 6.97 -2.16 15.82
CA ILE A 139 6.06 -2.60 14.76
C ILE A 139 5.74 -1.48 13.77
N THR A 140 5.76 -0.22 14.22
CA THR A 140 5.39 0.93 13.36
C THR A 140 6.21 1.01 12.08
N GLY A 141 7.52 0.73 12.14
CA GLY A 141 8.43 0.72 10.99
C GLY A 141 8.28 -0.48 10.07
N THR A 142 7.46 -1.48 10.44
CA THR A 142 7.24 -2.69 9.63
C THR A 142 6.01 -2.52 8.72
N ASP A 143 5.80 -3.45 7.80
CA ASP A 143 4.63 -3.53 6.93
C ASP A 143 3.53 -4.47 7.45
N ASP A 144 3.67 -5.00 8.69
CA ASP A 144 2.72 -5.92 9.29
C ASP A 144 1.48 -5.19 9.84
N LEU A 145 0.46 -5.04 8.99
CA LEU A 145 -0.79 -4.40 9.36
C LEU A 145 -1.51 -5.12 10.51
N TYR A 146 -1.46 -6.44 10.57
CA TYR A 146 -2.12 -7.20 11.65
C TYR A 146 -1.55 -6.81 13.02
N LEU A 147 -0.23 -6.77 13.15
CA LEU A 147 0.42 -6.38 14.40
C LEU A 147 0.15 -4.91 14.75
N LYS A 148 0.15 -4.00 13.76
CA LYS A 148 -0.20 -2.58 13.96
C LYS A 148 -1.60 -2.42 14.56
N TYR A 149 -2.61 -3.06 13.96
CA TYR A 149 -3.99 -2.96 14.47
C TYR A 149 -4.16 -3.69 15.81
N LYS A 150 -3.38 -4.74 16.06
CA LYS A 150 -3.37 -5.41 17.36
C LYS A 150 -2.77 -4.53 18.47
N VAL A 151 -1.74 -3.73 18.16
CA VAL A 151 -1.22 -2.69 19.09
C VAL A 151 -2.29 -1.64 19.34
N LYS A 152 -2.89 -1.06 18.28
CA LYS A 152 -3.98 -0.07 18.41
C LYS A 152 -5.10 -0.55 19.30
N PHE A 153 -5.55 -1.80 19.12
CA PHE A 153 -6.57 -2.41 19.96
C PHE A 153 -6.17 -2.44 21.44
N ASN A 154 -4.92 -2.83 21.74
CA ASN A 154 -4.45 -2.90 23.13
C ASN A 154 -4.24 -1.51 23.76
N ILE A 155 -3.82 -0.52 22.99
CA ILE A 155 -3.78 0.88 23.46
C ILE A 155 -5.21 1.40 23.73
N ALA A 156 -6.16 1.11 22.83
CA ALA A 156 -7.57 1.47 23.06
C ALA A 156 -8.13 0.82 24.33
N LEU A 157 -7.71 -0.41 24.64
CA LEU A 157 -8.10 -1.11 25.85
C LEU A 157 -7.52 -0.44 27.12
N VAL A 158 -6.30 0.10 27.05
CA VAL A 158 -5.72 0.92 28.12
C VAL A 158 -6.48 2.23 28.26
N LYS A 159 -6.71 2.96 27.15
CA LYS A 159 -7.50 4.20 27.14
C LYS A 159 -8.92 4.00 27.73
N TYR A 160 -9.56 2.86 27.44
CA TYR A 160 -10.84 2.49 28.06
C TYR A 160 -10.72 2.38 29.59
N ASN A 161 -9.63 1.78 30.12
CA ASN A 161 -9.44 1.63 31.56
C ASN A 161 -9.06 2.96 32.27
N SER A 162 -8.48 3.91 31.54
CA SER A 162 -8.21 5.28 31.99
C SER A 162 -9.37 6.25 31.71
N GLU A 163 -10.56 5.73 31.36
CA GLU A 163 -11.79 6.52 31.12
C GLU A 163 -11.73 7.47 29.89
N HIS A 164 -10.72 7.36 29.01
CA HIS A 164 -10.62 8.10 27.74
C HIS A 164 -11.44 7.40 26.64
N TYR A 165 -12.76 7.39 26.80
CA TYR A 165 -13.66 6.59 25.97
C TYR A 165 -13.73 7.07 24.52
N ASP A 166 -13.74 8.38 24.24
CA ASP A 166 -13.80 8.93 22.88
C ASP A 166 -12.57 8.53 22.06
N GLU A 167 -11.39 8.63 22.66
CA GLU A 167 -10.15 8.24 22.02
C GLU A 167 -10.07 6.72 21.81
N ALA A 168 -10.56 5.94 22.78
CA ALA A 168 -10.67 4.49 22.63
C ALA A 168 -11.60 4.13 21.47
N ILE A 169 -12.77 4.77 21.33
CA ILE A 169 -13.72 4.57 20.24
C ILE A 169 -13.08 4.87 18.88
N SER A 170 -12.31 5.96 18.78
CA SER A 170 -11.59 6.32 17.54
C SER A 170 -10.67 5.17 17.08
N LEU A 171 -9.78 4.71 17.95
CA LEU A 171 -8.86 3.61 17.65
C LEU A 171 -9.60 2.28 17.37
N LEU A 172 -10.67 1.99 18.12
CA LEU A 172 -11.46 0.77 17.95
C LEU A 172 -12.27 0.79 16.64
N THR A 173 -12.70 1.93 16.16
CA THR A 173 -13.39 2.04 14.88
C THR A 173 -12.47 1.61 13.73
N GLU A 174 -11.22 2.07 13.72
CA GLU A 174 -10.22 1.62 12.77
C GLU A 174 -9.93 0.11 12.91
N CYS A 175 -9.82 -0.39 14.14
CA CYS A 175 -9.59 -1.82 14.41
C CYS A 175 -10.76 -2.68 13.93
N ARG A 176 -12.02 -2.23 14.13
CA ARG A 176 -13.23 -2.90 13.66
C ARG A 176 -13.19 -3.10 12.15
N ASP A 177 -12.90 -2.04 11.41
CA ASP A 177 -12.91 -2.07 9.95
C ASP A 177 -11.81 -2.98 9.40
N TYR A 178 -10.65 -2.98 10.02
CA TYR A 178 -9.56 -3.89 9.65
C TYR A 178 -9.87 -5.36 9.98
N PHE A 179 -10.31 -5.66 11.22
CA PHE A 179 -10.51 -7.06 11.65
C PHE A 179 -11.74 -7.71 11.04
N LYS A 180 -12.71 -6.93 10.56
CA LYS A 180 -13.94 -7.45 9.92
C LYS A 180 -13.64 -8.42 8.77
N THR A 181 -12.54 -8.19 8.03
CA THR A 181 -12.16 -8.95 6.84
C THR A 181 -11.04 -9.95 7.10
N GLY A 182 -11.09 -10.80 8.11
CA GLY A 182 -10.10 -11.87 8.23
C GLY A 182 -9.70 -12.27 9.64
N ASN A 183 -10.23 -11.61 10.67
CA ASN A 183 -9.95 -11.97 12.07
C ASN A 183 -11.21 -11.93 12.93
N ALA A 184 -11.99 -13.00 12.89
CA ALA A 184 -13.24 -13.12 13.64
C ALA A 184 -13.07 -12.76 15.13
N ARG A 185 -12.03 -13.30 15.79
CA ARG A 185 -11.77 -13.03 17.21
C ARG A 185 -11.42 -11.57 17.47
N GLY A 186 -10.58 -10.95 16.63
CA GLY A 186 -10.23 -9.53 16.73
C GLY A 186 -11.46 -8.65 16.54
N TYR A 187 -12.28 -8.99 15.57
CA TYR A 187 -13.52 -8.27 15.25
C TYR A 187 -14.52 -8.31 16.42
N LEU A 188 -14.82 -9.49 16.96
CA LEU A 188 -15.75 -9.66 18.09
C LEU A 188 -15.24 -8.97 19.36
N ASN A 189 -13.94 -9.08 19.67
CA ASN A 189 -13.35 -8.37 20.79
C ASN A 189 -13.49 -6.83 20.62
N THR A 190 -13.33 -6.33 19.39
CA THR A 190 -13.45 -4.89 19.10
C THR A 190 -14.90 -4.42 19.28
N LEU A 191 -15.89 -5.17 18.76
CA LEU A 191 -17.30 -4.87 18.97
C LEU A 191 -17.67 -4.84 20.45
N HIS A 192 -17.19 -5.83 21.22
CA HIS A 192 -17.45 -5.88 22.66
C HIS A 192 -16.87 -4.67 23.39
N LEU A 193 -15.63 -4.27 23.07
CA LEU A 193 -15.01 -3.12 23.73
C LEU A 193 -15.66 -1.79 23.31
N LEU A 194 -16.07 -1.63 22.04
CA LEU A 194 -16.87 -0.52 21.57
C LEU A 194 -18.19 -0.42 22.35
N GLY A 195 -18.93 -1.54 22.49
CA GLY A 195 -20.15 -1.59 23.29
C GLY A 195 -19.93 -1.13 24.73
N ARG A 196 -18.83 -1.52 25.34
CA ARG A 196 -18.45 -1.09 26.69
C ARG A 196 -18.08 0.38 26.78
N CYS A 197 -17.39 0.96 25.77
CA CYS A 197 -17.13 2.39 25.73
C CYS A 197 -18.45 3.18 25.66
N TYR A 198 -19.34 2.81 24.75
CA TYR A 198 -20.65 3.47 24.64
C TYR A 198 -21.49 3.34 25.92
N ASN A 199 -21.44 2.17 26.59
CA ASN A 199 -22.09 1.97 27.88
C ASN A 199 -21.58 2.96 28.93
N ARG A 200 -20.26 3.11 29.05
CA ARG A 200 -19.61 4.02 30.03
C ARG A 200 -19.93 5.49 29.77
N MET A 201 -20.15 5.87 28.51
CA MET A 201 -20.57 7.22 28.10
C MET A 201 -22.10 7.44 28.27
N GLY A 202 -22.84 6.44 28.77
CA GLY A 202 -24.29 6.52 28.89
C GLY A 202 -25.05 6.34 27.58
N ASN A 203 -24.35 6.03 26.49
CA ASN A 203 -24.96 5.80 25.17
C ASN A 203 -25.40 4.35 25.01
N PHE A 204 -26.45 3.99 25.76
CA PHE A 204 -26.93 2.60 25.84
C PHE A 204 -27.49 2.05 24.51
N GLY A 205 -27.96 2.95 23.62
CA GLY A 205 -28.46 2.56 22.30
C GLY A 205 -27.36 1.95 21.46
N PHE A 206 -26.25 2.68 21.26
CA PHE A 206 -25.09 2.17 20.52
C PHE A 206 -24.42 0.99 21.25
N SER A 207 -24.42 0.97 22.58
CA SER A 207 -23.92 -0.19 23.33
C SER A 207 -24.72 -1.46 23.01
N SER A 208 -26.07 -1.39 23.03
CA SER A 208 -26.93 -2.52 22.68
C SER A 208 -26.79 -2.93 21.22
N GLU A 209 -26.63 -1.97 20.30
CA GLU A 209 -26.36 -2.25 18.88
C GLU A 209 -25.07 -3.07 18.70
N MET A 210 -23.98 -2.68 19.36
CA MET A 210 -22.72 -3.44 19.32
C MET A 210 -22.87 -4.83 19.94
N ASN A 211 -23.64 -4.98 21.01
CA ASN A 211 -23.90 -6.27 21.63
C ASN A 211 -24.68 -7.21 20.69
N ILE A 212 -25.75 -6.71 20.04
CA ILE A 212 -26.55 -7.48 19.09
C ILE A 212 -25.71 -7.88 17.89
N LEU A 213 -25.03 -6.92 17.27
CA LEU A 213 -24.13 -7.17 16.13
C LEU A 213 -23.05 -8.19 16.49
N GLY A 214 -22.48 -8.10 17.69
CA GLY A 214 -21.46 -9.04 18.15
C GLY A 214 -21.98 -10.48 18.29
N ILE A 215 -23.22 -10.68 18.75
CA ILE A 215 -23.86 -12.00 18.83
C ILE A 215 -24.16 -12.54 17.42
N GLU A 216 -24.75 -11.73 16.53
CA GLU A 216 -25.09 -12.11 15.16
C GLU A 216 -23.84 -12.49 14.36
N GLU A 217 -22.83 -11.64 14.39
CA GLU A 217 -21.56 -11.89 13.71
C GLU A 217 -20.80 -13.08 14.30
N GLY A 218 -20.85 -13.25 15.63
CA GLY A 218 -20.28 -14.42 16.29
C GLY A 218 -20.87 -15.73 15.75
N ARG A 219 -22.20 -15.79 15.63
CA ARG A 219 -22.89 -16.96 15.06
C ARG A 219 -22.59 -17.13 13.57
N ARG A 220 -22.59 -16.05 12.79
CA ARG A 220 -22.25 -16.07 11.36
C ARG A 220 -20.82 -16.57 11.07
N LEU A 221 -19.87 -16.26 11.97
CA LEU A 221 -18.46 -16.61 11.87
C LEU A 221 -18.11 -17.92 12.58
N ASP A 222 -19.11 -18.68 13.07
CA ASP A 222 -18.94 -19.90 13.88
C ASP A 222 -18.00 -19.69 15.08
N ASN A 223 -18.12 -18.55 15.75
CA ASN A 223 -17.33 -18.17 16.92
C ASN A 223 -18.19 -17.56 18.02
N THR A 224 -18.85 -18.39 18.78
CA THR A 224 -19.77 -17.98 19.85
C THR A 224 -19.09 -17.74 21.20
N SER A 225 -17.76 -17.83 21.27
CA SER A 225 -16.98 -17.69 22.51
C SER A 225 -17.20 -16.38 23.26
N MET A 226 -17.58 -15.30 22.54
CA MET A 226 -17.84 -13.98 23.08
C MET A 226 -19.32 -13.72 23.42
N GLU A 227 -20.25 -14.61 23.07
CA GLU A 227 -21.70 -14.39 23.23
C GLU A 227 -22.09 -14.10 24.69
N VAL A 228 -21.50 -14.84 25.63
CA VAL A 228 -21.74 -14.64 27.08
C VAL A 228 -21.36 -13.22 27.53
N TYR A 229 -20.30 -12.64 26.99
CA TYR A 229 -19.85 -11.29 27.34
C TYR A 229 -20.72 -10.20 26.75
N PHE A 230 -21.26 -10.39 25.54
CA PHE A 230 -22.24 -9.48 24.94
C PHE A 230 -23.55 -9.50 25.75
N ILE A 231 -24.03 -10.68 26.18
CA ILE A 231 -25.22 -10.82 27.03
C ILE A 231 -24.99 -10.16 28.41
N GLN A 232 -23.81 -10.34 29.00
CA GLN A 232 -23.44 -9.66 30.25
C GLN A 232 -23.44 -8.13 30.08
N SER A 233 -22.85 -7.62 29.01
CA SER A 233 -22.85 -6.19 28.67
C SER A 233 -24.26 -5.65 28.53
N GLU A 234 -25.19 -6.41 27.94
CA GLU A 234 -26.59 -6.03 27.84
C GLU A 234 -27.30 -6.06 29.21
N GLY A 235 -26.96 -6.99 30.07
CA GLY A 235 -27.42 -7.01 31.47
C GLY A 235 -26.97 -5.76 32.24
N ILE A 236 -25.74 -5.30 32.00
CA ILE A 236 -25.21 -4.04 32.55
C ILE A 236 -25.99 -2.83 32.00
N ASN A 237 -26.27 -2.79 30.69
CA ASN A 237 -27.11 -1.74 30.09
C ASN A 237 -28.48 -1.65 30.77
N HIS A 238 -29.12 -2.79 31.02
CA HIS A 238 -30.42 -2.82 31.74
C HIS A 238 -30.30 -2.30 33.16
N CYS A 239 -29.24 -2.66 33.90
CA CYS A 239 -29.04 -2.13 35.25
C CYS A 239 -28.87 -0.61 35.24
N LEU A 240 -28.10 -0.06 34.32
CA LEU A 240 -27.88 1.39 34.23
C LEU A 240 -29.09 2.16 33.71
N LYS A 241 -30.01 1.49 32.98
CA LYS A 241 -31.34 2.00 32.59
C LYS A 241 -32.39 1.79 33.67
N PHE A 242 -32.04 1.37 34.88
CA PHE A 242 -32.95 1.07 35.99
C PHE A 242 -33.92 -0.10 35.75
N ASN A 243 -33.69 -0.91 34.70
CA ASN A 243 -34.45 -2.12 34.38
C ASN A 243 -33.91 -3.31 35.17
N TYR A 244 -33.94 -3.24 36.49
CA TYR A 244 -33.24 -4.13 37.40
C TYR A 244 -33.65 -5.61 37.28
N ALA A 245 -34.92 -5.92 37.05
CA ALA A 245 -35.38 -7.30 36.90
C ALA A 245 -34.77 -7.99 35.69
N LEU A 246 -34.72 -7.31 34.52
CA LEU A 246 -34.06 -7.83 33.31
C LEU A 246 -32.52 -7.90 33.46
N ALA A 247 -31.96 -6.92 34.18
CA ALA A 247 -30.52 -6.94 34.50
C ALA A 247 -30.18 -8.20 35.30
N ILE A 248 -30.91 -8.50 36.37
CA ILE A 248 -30.69 -9.70 37.20
C ILE A 248 -30.81 -10.97 36.37
N GLN A 249 -31.88 -11.08 35.55
CA GLN A 249 -32.09 -12.27 34.71
C GLN A 249 -30.88 -12.54 33.78
N LYS A 250 -30.42 -11.50 33.05
CA LYS A 250 -29.28 -11.62 32.12
C LYS A 250 -27.97 -11.90 32.86
N LEU A 251 -27.69 -11.16 33.92
CA LEU A 251 -26.44 -11.28 34.68
C LEU A 251 -26.32 -12.62 35.39
N ASP A 252 -27.39 -13.14 35.99
CA ASP A 252 -27.39 -14.49 36.62
C ASP A 252 -27.13 -15.59 35.60
N SER A 253 -27.74 -15.48 34.40
CA SER A 253 -27.50 -16.48 33.35
C SER A 253 -26.04 -16.49 32.90
N THR A 254 -25.44 -15.32 32.71
CA THR A 254 -24.05 -15.19 32.27
C THR A 254 -23.04 -15.60 33.33
N LEU A 255 -23.28 -15.26 34.61
CA LEU A 255 -22.41 -15.66 35.71
C LEU A 255 -22.27 -17.18 35.87
N LYS A 256 -23.32 -17.94 35.62
CA LYS A 256 -23.27 -19.39 35.63
C LYS A 256 -22.26 -19.95 34.61
N VAL A 257 -22.22 -19.34 33.40
CA VAL A 257 -21.30 -19.71 32.34
C VAL A 257 -19.86 -19.27 32.67
N ILE A 258 -19.68 -18.00 33.06
CA ILE A 258 -18.36 -17.40 33.37
C ILE A 258 -17.65 -18.16 34.49
N ARG A 259 -18.37 -18.53 35.55
CA ARG A 259 -17.83 -19.35 36.67
C ARG A 259 -17.40 -20.74 36.24
N LYS A 260 -18.16 -21.36 35.31
CA LYS A 260 -17.83 -22.68 34.78
C LYS A 260 -16.55 -22.68 33.96
N GLU A 261 -16.31 -21.62 33.21
CA GLU A 261 -15.18 -21.52 32.28
C GLU A 261 -13.86 -21.10 32.92
N LYS A 262 -13.82 -20.97 34.23
CA LYS A 262 -12.61 -20.81 35.08
C LYS A 262 -11.67 -19.67 34.65
N ASN A 263 -11.10 -18.98 35.63
CA ASN A 263 -10.09 -17.91 35.52
C ASN A 263 -10.55 -16.52 35.00
N ASP A 264 -11.85 -16.31 34.77
CA ASP A 264 -12.34 -14.97 34.37
C ASP A 264 -12.95 -14.22 35.55
N PHE A 265 -12.19 -14.15 36.63
CA PHE A 265 -12.63 -13.50 37.87
C PHE A 265 -13.02 -12.02 37.67
N ALA A 266 -12.46 -11.34 36.67
CA ALA A 266 -12.72 -9.94 36.42
C ALA A 266 -14.13 -9.72 35.86
N ASN A 267 -14.60 -10.55 34.94
CA ASN A 267 -15.98 -10.50 34.45
C ASN A 267 -16.94 -11.13 35.46
N GLU A 268 -16.49 -12.10 36.30
CA GLU A 268 -17.29 -12.60 37.39
C GLU A 268 -17.61 -11.50 38.40
N VAL A 269 -16.60 -10.83 38.96
CA VAL A 269 -16.83 -9.76 39.95
C VAL A 269 -17.57 -8.55 39.35
N LEU A 270 -17.39 -8.28 38.05
CA LEU A 270 -18.17 -7.25 37.34
C LEU A 270 -19.66 -7.59 37.34
N GLY A 271 -20.02 -8.81 37.00
CA GLY A 271 -21.40 -9.29 37.05
C GLY A 271 -21.97 -9.26 38.47
N GLU A 272 -21.18 -9.68 39.48
CA GLU A 272 -21.57 -9.62 40.89
C GLU A 272 -21.83 -8.18 41.36
N PHE A 273 -20.98 -7.22 40.96
CA PHE A 273 -21.20 -5.80 41.25
C PHE A 273 -22.54 -5.32 40.70
N TYR A 274 -22.84 -5.57 39.42
CA TYR A 274 -24.09 -5.10 38.82
C TYR A 274 -25.32 -5.86 39.29
N LEU A 275 -25.20 -7.12 39.73
CA LEU A 275 -26.25 -7.79 40.46
C LEU A 275 -26.51 -7.11 41.82
N GLY A 276 -25.46 -6.84 42.59
CA GLY A 276 -25.58 -6.07 43.83
C GLY A 276 -26.27 -4.71 43.62
N LYS A 277 -25.87 -3.98 42.59
CA LYS A 277 -26.48 -2.69 42.21
C LYS A 277 -27.94 -2.84 41.81
N SER A 278 -28.28 -3.89 41.07
CA SER A 278 -29.68 -4.16 40.68
C SER A 278 -30.55 -4.55 41.87
N HIS A 279 -30.08 -5.39 42.78
CA HIS A 279 -30.78 -5.71 44.04
C HIS A 279 -30.91 -4.47 44.92
N TRP A 280 -29.87 -3.64 45.02
CA TRP A 280 -29.91 -2.38 45.74
C TRP A 280 -30.99 -1.44 45.19
N GLY A 281 -31.10 -1.33 43.86
CA GLY A 281 -32.12 -0.53 43.17
C GLY A 281 -33.56 -1.02 43.42
N LEU A 282 -33.74 -2.35 43.60
CA LEU A 282 -35.02 -2.96 43.97
C LEU A 282 -35.33 -2.90 45.49
N GLY A 283 -34.47 -2.28 46.31
CA GLY A 283 -34.64 -2.22 47.76
C GLY A 283 -34.26 -3.48 48.51
N LYS A 284 -33.80 -4.53 47.83
CA LYS A 284 -33.35 -5.80 48.40
C LYS A 284 -31.94 -5.66 48.97
N ARG A 285 -31.84 -5.03 50.16
CA ARG A 285 -30.54 -4.58 50.72
C ARG A 285 -29.62 -5.73 51.13
N ASP A 286 -30.15 -6.79 51.73
CA ASP A 286 -29.34 -7.91 52.20
C ASP A 286 -28.74 -8.70 51.07
N GLU A 287 -29.50 -8.92 49.99
CA GLU A 287 -28.98 -9.58 48.76
C GLU A 287 -27.90 -8.71 48.11
N ALA A 288 -28.13 -7.39 48.03
CA ALA A 288 -27.15 -6.46 47.49
C ALA A 288 -25.83 -6.49 48.27
N VAL A 289 -25.88 -6.45 49.58
CA VAL A 289 -24.75 -6.52 50.50
C VAL A 289 -23.97 -7.84 50.31
N ALA A 290 -24.66 -8.96 50.13
CA ALA A 290 -24.00 -10.24 49.85
C ALA A 290 -23.14 -10.19 48.58
N TYR A 291 -23.62 -9.54 47.49
CA TYR A 291 -22.86 -9.34 46.27
C TYR A 291 -21.70 -8.33 46.43
N PHE A 292 -21.94 -7.18 47.10
CA PHE A 292 -20.88 -6.21 47.33
C PHE A 292 -19.74 -6.75 48.22
N LYS A 293 -20.04 -7.64 49.17
CA LYS A 293 -18.99 -8.36 49.94
C LYS A 293 -18.10 -9.23 49.05
N LYS A 294 -18.62 -9.81 47.96
CA LYS A 294 -17.78 -10.54 47.00
C LYS A 294 -16.84 -9.61 46.24
N VAL A 295 -17.29 -8.40 45.89
CA VAL A 295 -16.40 -7.34 45.34
C VAL A 295 -15.27 -7.04 46.31
N ASP A 296 -15.56 -6.81 47.60
CA ASP A 296 -14.53 -6.58 48.61
C ASP A 296 -13.60 -7.79 48.79
N SER A 297 -14.14 -9.00 48.78
CA SER A 297 -13.33 -10.23 48.86
C SER A 297 -12.33 -10.33 47.71
N THR A 298 -12.76 -10.01 46.46
CA THR A 298 -11.89 -9.99 45.29
C THR A 298 -10.83 -8.89 45.37
N PHE A 299 -11.18 -7.72 45.87
CA PHE A 299 -10.23 -6.63 46.08
C PHE A 299 -9.15 -7.04 47.11
N ARG A 300 -9.54 -7.64 48.23
CA ARG A 300 -8.59 -8.10 49.25
C ARG A 300 -7.66 -9.22 48.77
N ALA A 301 -8.22 -10.19 48.01
CA ALA A 301 -7.45 -11.33 47.57
C ALA A 301 -6.52 -11.04 46.40
N ARG A 302 -6.89 -10.11 45.50
CA ARG A 302 -6.22 -9.91 44.21
C ARG A 302 -5.75 -8.48 43.98
N ASN A 303 -5.99 -7.55 44.89
CA ASN A 303 -5.76 -6.12 44.74
C ASN A 303 -6.37 -5.55 43.44
N TYR A 304 -7.50 -6.13 43.00
CA TYR A 304 -8.20 -5.76 41.77
C TYR A 304 -9.39 -4.88 42.08
N ILE A 305 -9.37 -3.67 41.55
CA ILE A 305 -10.42 -2.68 41.73
C ILE A 305 -10.69 -1.93 40.43
N LYS A 306 -11.89 -1.41 40.26
CA LYS A 306 -12.32 -0.51 39.19
C LYS A 306 -13.06 0.68 39.79
N HIS A 307 -13.11 1.81 39.07
CA HIS A 307 -13.83 3.01 39.50
C HIS A 307 -15.28 2.72 39.86
N GLU A 308 -15.98 1.95 39.02
CA GLU A 308 -17.38 1.56 39.26
C GLU A 308 -17.59 0.79 40.56
N PHE A 309 -16.59 0.05 41.04
CA PHE A 309 -16.70 -0.75 42.27
C PHE A 309 -16.64 0.10 43.56
N LEU A 310 -16.22 1.37 43.48
CA LEU A 310 -16.26 2.29 44.61
C LEU A 310 -17.68 2.50 45.14
N GLU A 311 -18.72 2.42 44.26
CA GLU A 311 -20.13 2.48 44.64
C GLU A 311 -20.51 1.32 45.57
N ALA A 312 -19.91 0.13 45.42
CA ALA A 312 -20.17 -0.98 46.34
C ALA A 312 -19.78 -0.63 47.79
N TYR A 313 -18.63 0.03 47.98
CA TYR A 313 -18.18 0.47 49.32
C TYR A 313 -19.08 1.57 49.91
N ALA A 314 -19.53 2.50 49.08
CA ALA A 314 -20.48 3.50 49.50
C ALA A 314 -21.81 2.89 49.93
N CYS A 315 -22.32 1.89 49.20
CA CYS A 315 -23.52 1.14 49.57
C CYS A 315 -23.32 0.32 50.85
N LEU A 316 -22.19 -0.36 51.00
CA LEU A 316 -21.85 -1.14 52.20
C LEU A 316 -21.78 -0.23 53.46
N SER A 317 -21.08 0.91 53.33
CA SER A 317 -20.96 1.89 54.42
C SER A 317 -22.32 2.42 54.84
N ARG A 318 -23.18 2.75 53.85
CA ARG A 318 -24.56 3.24 54.10
C ARG A 318 -25.43 2.17 54.76
N TYR A 319 -25.33 0.92 54.32
CA TYR A 319 -26.08 -0.20 54.92
C TYR A 319 -25.74 -0.36 56.41
N TYR A 320 -24.41 -0.42 56.74
CA TYR A 320 -23.98 -0.61 58.11
C TYR A 320 -24.21 0.61 59.02
N ALA A 321 -24.26 1.79 58.43
CA ALA A 321 -24.75 2.99 59.16
C ALA A 321 -26.21 2.86 59.59
N LEU A 322 -27.07 2.33 58.70
CA LEU A 322 -28.50 2.11 59.01
C LEU A 322 -28.69 0.98 60.06
N GLU A 323 -27.80 -0.01 60.03
CA GLU A 323 -27.77 -1.10 61.03
C GLU A 323 -27.11 -0.70 62.38
N ASN A 324 -26.70 0.57 62.54
CA ASN A 324 -25.96 1.07 63.72
C ASN A 324 -24.64 0.29 63.98
N ASN A 325 -24.05 -0.34 62.96
CA ASN A 325 -22.78 -1.08 63.07
C ASN A 325 -21.61 -0.16 62.64
N LEU A 326 -21.15 0.67 63.58
CA LEU A 326 -20.09 1.64 63.35
C LEU A 326 -18.76 0.97 62.95
N GLU A 327 -18.45 -0.23 63.46
CA GLU A 327 -17.23 -0.94 63.18
C GLU A 327 -17.15 -1.38 61.70
N SER A 328 -18.20 -1.99 61.17
CA SER A 328 -18.32 -2.38 59.78
C SER A 328 -18.42 -1.13 58.85
N GLN A 329 -19.12 -0.10 59.26
CA GLN A 329 -19.17 1.16 58.52
C GLN A 329 -17.76 1.77 58.35
N PHE A 330 -16.99 1.88 59.43
CA PHE A 330 -15.62 2.38 59.42
C PHE A 330 -14.71 1.52 58.54
N LEU A 331 -14.82 0.19 58.65
CA LEU A 331 -14.06 -0.75 57.81
C LEU A 331 -14.25 -0.47 56.31
N TYR A 332 -15.51 -0.31 55.84
CA TYR A 332 -15.77 -0.11 54.42
C TYR A 332 -15.40 1.29 53.94
N LEU A 333 -15.45 2.32 54.80
CA LEU A 333 -14.86 3.64 54.48
C LEU A 333 -13.36 3.58 54.31
N GLN A 334 -12.63 2.86 55.16
CA GLN A 334 -11.18 2.64 54.99
C GLN A 334 -10.87 1.88 53.69
N ARG A 335 -11.70 0.85 53.37
CA ARG A 335 -11.57 0.10 52.11
C ARG A 335 -11.75 0.99 50.89
N GLN A 336 -12.77 1.87 50.93
CA GLN A 336 -13.05 2.82 49.86
C GLN A 336 -11.87 3.78 49.64
N LEU A 337 -11.33 4.36 50.71
CA LEU A 337 -10.15 5.25 50.63
C LEU A 337 -8.93 4.54 50.02
N LYS A 338 -8.63 3.32 50.47
CA LYS A 338 -7.54 2.52 49.92
C LYS A 338 -7.76 2.21 48.44
N ALA A 339 -8.98 1.87 48.03
CA ALA A 339 -9.33 1.60 46.63
C ALA A 339 -9.16 2.85 45.76
N GLN A 340 -9.58 4.03 46.25
CA GLN A 340 -9.41 5.31 45.56
C GLN A 340 -7.93 5.67 45.39
N GLU A 341 -7.09 5.46 46.40
CA GLU A 341 -5.65 5.70 46.31
C GLU A 341 -4.98 4.84 45.24
N ILE A 342 -5.30 3.55 45.18
CA ILE A 342 -4.76 2.62 44.18
C ILE A 342 -5.17 3.06 42.77
N LEU A 343 -6.43 3.40 42.56
CA LEU A 343 -6.92 3.87 41.27
C LEU A 343 -6.24 5.17 40.86
N HIS A 344 -6.13 6.14 41.76
CA HIS A 344 -5.46 7.42 41.47
C HIS A 344 -3.99 7.25 41.03
N ILE A 345 -3.22 6.38 41.70
CA ILE A 345 -1.84 6.08 41.32
C ILE A 345 -1.78 5.41 39.96
N GLN A 346 -2.70 4.47 39.69
CA GLN A 346 -2.77 3.76 38.43
C GLN A 346 -3.11 4.70 37.27
N ASP A 347 -4.16 5.50 37.41
CA ASP A 347 -4.63 6.40 36.36
C ASP A 347 -3.58 7.45 36.01
N LYS A 348 -2.99 8.10 37.02
CA LYS A 348 -1.92 9.07 36.81
C LYS A 348 -0.75 8.49 36.00
N TYR A 349 -0.40 7.23 36.24
CA TYR A 349 0.67 6.58 35.47
C TYR A 349 0.23 6.32 34.03
N LEU A 350 -0.98 5.74 33.83
CA LEU A 350 -1.48 5.36 32.51
C LEU A 350 -1.67 6.59 31.63
N ASP A 351 -2.26 7.66 32.18
CA ASP A 351 -2.52 8.90 31.44
C ASP A 351 -1.23 9.59 31.00
N ASN A 352 -0.28 9.77 31.92
CA ASN A 352 1.00 10.38 31.58
C ASN A 352 1.73 9.58 30.49
N LYS A 353 1.81 8.26 30.64
CA LYS A 353 2.51 7.38 29.68
C LYS A 353 1.83 7.36 28.32
N VAL A 354 0.52 7.27 28.26
CA VAL A 354 -0.22 7.27 26.99
C VAL A 354 -0.05 8.61 26.29
N ASN A 355 -0.26 9.72 26.98
CA ASN A 355 -0.14 11.06 26.41
C ASN A 355 1.30 11.36 25.93
N GLU A 356 2.31 11.10 26.78
CA GLU A 356 3.69 11.44 26.45
C GLU A 356 4.31 10.51 25.41
N GLU A 357 4.05 9.21 25.48
CA GLU A 357 4.76 8.24 24.65
C GLU A 357 3.97 7.73 23.45
N TYR A 358 2.63 7.67 23.50
CA TYR A 358 1.84 7.24 22.37
C TYR A 358 1.28 8.42 21.57
N ASP A 359 0.48 9.27 22.19
CA ASP A 359 -0.22 10.35 21.49
C ASP A 359 0.76 11.38 20.91
N MET A 360 1.80 11.79 21.64
CA MET A 360 2.85 12.67 21.11
C MET A 360 3.63 12.06 19.96
N ARG A 361 3.89 10.75 19.99
CA ARG A 361 4.51 10.06 18.85
C ARG A 361 3.59 9.99 17.63
N GLU A 362 2.32 9.74 17.81
CA GLU A 362 1.33 9.76 16.73
C GLU A 362 1.28 11.14 16.05
N VAL A 363 1.18 12.21 16.82
CA VAL A 363 1.21 13.60 16.31
C VAL A 363 2.51 13.88 15.57
N LYS A 364 3.65 13.45 16.09
CA LYS A 364 4.95 13.63 15.43
C LYS A 364 5.02 12.86 14.09
N ARG A 365 4.54 11.63 14.05
CA ARG A 365 4.47 10.82 12.81
C ARG A 365 3.58 11.48 11.77
N GLU A 366 2.40 11.98 12.16
CA GLU A 366 1.50 12.65 11.23
C GLU A 366 2.10 13.96 10.72
N LYS A 367 2.78 14.72 11.59
CA LYS A 367 3.56 15.90 11.17
C LYS A 367 4.61 15.54 10.13
N GLU A 368 5.44 14.52 10.39
CA GLU A 368 6.48 14.05 9.46
C GLU A 368 5.89 13.59 8.12
N ARG A 369 4.74 12.90 8.16
CA ARG A 369 3.99 12.51 6.97
C ARG A 369 3.52 13.71 6.16
N VAL A 370 2.88 14.68 6.81
CA VAL A 370 2.41 15.90 6.16
C VAL A 370 3.58 16.71 5.59
N GLU A 371 4.68 16.85 6.33
CA GLU A 371 5.89 17.50 5.84
C GLU A 371 6.47 16.80 4.60
N SER A 372 6.46 15.47 4.56
CA SER A 372 6.92 14.70 3.40
C SER A 372 6.05 14.95 2.16
N LEU A 373 4.74 15.04 2.35
CA LEU A 373 3.79 15.37 1.28
C LEU A 373 3.99 16.80 0.77
N LEU A 374 4.20 17.77 1.66
CA LEU A 374 4.51 19.15 1.30
C LEU A 374 5.80 19.26 0.48
N ARG A 375 6.90 18.62 0.95
CA ARG A 375 8.18 18.58 0.20
C ARG A 375 8.04 17.96 -1.18
N THR A 376 7.18 16.95 -1.32
CA THR A 376 6.92 16.32 -2.62
C THR A 376 6.17 17.28 -3.55
N ARG A 377 5.17 17.98 -3.05
CA ARG A 377 4.43 19.02 -3.78
C ARG A 377 5.36 20.13 -4.25
N ASP A 378 6.19 20.68 -3.37
CA ASP A 378 7.13 21.75 -3.68
C ASP A 378 8.12 21.32 -4.77
N ARG A 379 8.59 20.07 -4.78
CA ARG A 379 9.43 19.52 -5.84
C ARG A 379 8.72 19.51 -7.19
N TRP A 380 7.44 19.14 -7.23
CA TRP A 380 6.65 19.16 -8.46
C TRP A 380 6.40 20.58 -8.97
N GLU A 381 6.17 21.54 -8.10
CA GLU A 381 6.02 22.96 -8.46
C GLU A 381 7.33 23.52 -9.05
N ILE A 382 8.49 23.23 -8.47
CA ILE A 382 9.80 23.61 -8.98
C ILE A 382 10.06 22.98 -10.35
N LEU A 383 9.80 21.69 -10.53
CA LEU A 383 9.97 20.99 -11.82
C LEU A 383 9.04 21.56 -12.88
N GLY A 384 7.79 21.87 -12.53
CA GLY A 384 6.84 22.54 -13.42
C GLY A 384 7.34 23.93 -13.86
N GLY A 385 7.88 24.72 -12.94
CA GLY A 385 8.49 26.01 -13.22
C GLY A 385 9.68 25.92 -14.18
N ILE A 386 10.59 24.98 -13.95
CA ILE A 386 11.74 24.71 -14.82
C ILE A 386 11.29 24.32 -16.23
N LEU A 387 10.29 23.45 -16.34
CA LEU A 387 9.73 23.02 -17.62
C LEU A 387 9.12 24.19 -18.40
N LEU A 388 8.41 25.08 -17.69
CA LEU A 388 7.78 26.27 -18.28
C LEU A 388 8.83 27.24 -18.82
N ILE A 389 9.90 27.51 -18.05
CA ILE A 389 11.04 28.31 -18.48
C ILE A 389 11.69 27.70 -19.73
N PHE A 390 11.93 26.39 -19.73
CA PHE A 390 12.50 25.71 -20.89
C PHE A 390 11.62 25.84 -22.14
N LEU A 391 10.30 25.72 -21.99
CA LEU A 391 9.34 25.90 -23.08
C LEU A 391 9.38 27.33 -23.64
N CYS A 392 9.44 28.33 -22.75
CA CYS A 392 9.56 29.74 -23.15
C CYS A 392 10.87 30.02 -23.94
N LEU A 393 11.99 29.45 -23.47
CA LEU A 393 13.27 29.56 -24.16
C LEU A 393 13.23 28.86 -25.53
N LEU A 394 12.60 27.71 -25.63
CA LEU A 394 12.44 26.98 -26.90
C LEU A 394 11.59 27.78 -27.89
N ILE A 395 10.48 28.35 -27.44
CA ILE A 395 9.63 29.22 -28.28
C ILE A 395 10.42 30.45 -28.73
N GLY A 396 11.11 31.12 -27.81
CA GLY A 396 11.97 32.28 -28.12
C GLY A 396 13.03 31.94 -29.17
N TRP A 397 13.69 30.79 -29.02
CA TRP A 397 14.68 30.32 -29.99
C TRP A 397 14.08 30.03 -31.38
N LEU A 398 12.88 29.42 -31.43
CA LEU A 398 12.18 29.16 -32.69
C LEU A 398 11.80 30.44 -33.40
N LEU A 399 11.27 31.45 -32.70
CA LEU A 399 10.92 32.75 -33.22
C LEU A 399 12.17 33.49 -33.71
N TYR A 400 13.26 33.47 -32.95
CA TYR A 400 14.54 34.07 -33.37
C TYR A 400 15.09 33.42 -34.64
N ARG A 401 15.04 32.08 -34.73
CA ARG A 401 15.46 31.31 -35.91
C ARG A 401 14.64 31.65 -37.13
N ASP A 402 13.33 31.78 -36.98
CA ASP A 402 12.45 32.16 -38.10
C ASP A 402 12.73 33.59 -38.57
N HIS A 403 12.86 34.53 -37.65
CA HIS A 403 13.21 35.91 -37.96
C HIS A 403 14.55 36.01 -38.70
N ARG A 404 15.57 35.30 -38.24
CA ARG A 404 16.89 35.27 -38.89
C ARG A 404 16.81 34.67 -40.28
N ASN A 405 16.06 33.62 -40.49
CA ASN A 405 15.89 33.00 -41.81
C ASN A 405 15.18 33.96 -42.80
N LYS A 406 14.13 34.65 -42.37
CA LYS A 406 13.43 35.65 -43.19
C LYS A 406 14.35 36.77 -43.60
N LYS A 407 15.21 37.27 -42.73
CA LYS A 407 16.19 38.30 -43.03
C LYS A 407 17.21 37.85 -44.08
N VAL A 408 17.69 36.62 -44.00
CA VAL A 408 18.61 36.04 -45.02
C VAL A 408 17.91 35.84 -46.35
N TYR A 409 16.66 35.37 -46.33
CA TYR A 409 15.89 35.18 -47.57
C TYR A 409 15.57 36.51 -48.26
N ARG A 410 15.26 37.58 -47.53
CA ARG A 410 15.06 38.94 -48.12
C ARG A 410 16.30 39.44 -48.83
N LYS A 411 17.47 39.39 -48.21
CA LYS A 411 18.72 39.79 -48.82
C LYS A 411 18.99 39.03 -50.13
N ARG A 412 18.72 37.73 -50.16
CA ARG A 412 18.86 36.90 -51.36
C ARG A 412 17.84 37.25 -52.43
N PHE A 413 16.61 37.53 -52.07
CA PHE A 413 15.57 37.95 -52.97
C PHE A 413 15.94 39.28 -53.66
N GLU A 414 16.39 40.27 -52.91
CA GLU A 414 16.86 41.55 -53.44
C GLU A 414 18.00 41.37 -54.43
N ALA A 415 19.03 40.62 -54.12
CA ALA A 415 20.14 40.29 -54.98
C ALA A 415 19.71 39.63 -56.32
N LEU A 416 18.74 38.74 -56.28
CA LEU A 416 18.20 38.05 -57.46
C LEU A 416 17.36 38.99 -58.33
N MET A 417 16.66 39.94 -57.71
CA MET A 417 15.87 40.96 -58.46
C MET A 417 16.75 42.01 -59.12
N GLU A 418 17.92 42.33 -58.53
CA GLU A 418 18.92 43.27 -59.12
C GLU A 418 19.73 42.66 -60.29
N GLY A 419 19.41 41.42 -60.70
CA GLY A 419 20.09 40.78 -61.83
C GLY A 419 21.47 40.16 -61.51
N LYS A 420 21.87 40.13 -60.25
CA LYS A 420 23.07 39.45 -59.82
C LYS A 420 22.79 37.94 -59.77
N GLY A 421 22.65 37.30 -60.92
CA GLY A 421 22.31 35.92 -61.22
C GLY A 421 22.33 34.90 -60.07
N PHE A 422 21.95 33.66 -60.30
CA PHE A 422 22.00 32.57 -59.33
C PHE A 422 23.42 32.28 -58.78
N GLN A 423 24.10 33.28 -58.19
CA GLN A 423 25.39 33.17 -57.53
C GLN A 423 25.19 32.64 -56.09
N GLY A 424 24.87 31.40 -55.99
CA GLY A 424 24.74 30.87 -54.64
C GLY A 424 24.78 29.35 -54.60
N HIS A 425 25.82 28.83 -54.09
CA HIS A 425 26.08 27.41 -53.83
C HIS A 425 26.20 26.49 -55.06
N MET A 426 26.76 26.99 -56.17
CA MET A 426 27.52 26.10 -57.00
C MET A 426 28.80 25.72 -56.21
N VAL A 427 28.82 24.58 -55.53
CA VAL A 427 30.08 23.84 -55.46
C VAL A 427 30.37 23.49 -56.92
N LYS A 428 31.03 24.41 -57.63
CA LYS A 428 31.73 24.05 -58.85
C LYS A 428 32.79 23.02 -58.43
N ARG A 429 32.40 21.75 -58.43
CA ARG A 429 33.42 20.74 -58.60
C ARG A 429 34.01 21.09 -59.96
N LYS A 430 35.24 21.72 -59.97
CA LYS A 430 36.03 21.80 -61.19
C LYS A 430 36.08 20.39 -61.73
N PRO A 431 35.75 20.15 -63.01
CA PRO A 431 35.91 18.83 -63.60
C PRO A 431 37.33 18.41 -63.33
N ASP A 432 37.49 17.26 -62.68
CA ASP A 432 38.82 16.66 -62.53
C ASP A 432 39.35 16.38 -63.94
N PRO A 433 40.51 16.93 -64.33
CA PRO A 433 41.07 16.69 -65.62
C PRO A 433 41.27 15.19 -65.95
N ALA A 434 41.32 14.34 -64.94
CA ALA A 434 41.38 12.89 -65.05
C ALA A 434 40.05 12.23 -65.46
N GLN A 435 38.94 12.97 -65.54
CA GLN A 435 37.60 12.44 -65.86
C GLN A 435 37.11 12.84 -67.27
N LYS A 436 38.01 13.20 -68.21
CA LYS A 436 37.58 13.41 -69.59
C LYS A 436 36.92 12.11 -70.09
N PRO A 437 35.67 12.19 -70.53
CA PRO A 437 34.96 11.01 -70.99
C PRO A 437 35.71 10.40 -72.19
N ASP A 438 35.98 9.13 -72.14
CA ASP A 438 36.52 8.35 -73.27
C ASP A 438 35.39 8.16 -74.30
N ILE A 439 35.07 9.25 -75.00
CA ILE A 439 33.97 9.38 -75.97
C ILE A 439 34.53 10.26 -77.11
N SER A 440 34.24 9.83 -78.37
CA SER A 440 34.72 10.61 -79.50
C SER A 440 34.21 12.06 -79.50
N GLN A 441 35.03 13.02 -79.93
CA GLN A 441 34.68 14.42 -79.96
C GLN A 441 33.41 14.73 -80.83
N GLU A 442 33.19 13.95 -81.88
CA GLU A 442 32.02 14.00 -82.71
C GLU A 442 30.73 13.71 -81.95
N VAL A 443 30.73 12.66 -81.11
CA VAL A 443 29.56 12.30 -80.26
C VAL A 443 29.31 13.38 -79.22
N ILE A 444 30.35 13.90 -78.58
CA ILE A 444 30.21 15.00 -77.64
C ILE A 444 29.58 16.23 -78.31
N HIS A 445 30.06 16.64 -79.50
CA HIS A 445 29.56 17.79 -80.24
C HIS A 445 28.10 17.54 -80.69
N LYS A 446 27.75 16.33 -81.17
CA LYS A 446 26.38 15.91 -81.52
C LYS A 446 25.44 16.07 -80.32
N VAL A 447 25.83 15.54 -79.17
CA VAL A 447 25.00 15.60 -77.93
C VAL A 447 24.83 17.04 -77.43
N LEU A 448 25.88 17.85 -77.45
CA LEU A 448 25.80 19.28 -77.06
C LEU A 448 24.85 20.07 -77.93
N LYS A 449 24.93 19.90 -79.27
CA LYS A 449 24.02 20.54 -80.22
C LYS A 449 22.55 20.14 -80.04
N GLN A 450 22.33 18.86 -79.78
CA GLN A 450 21.04 18.33 -79.43
C GLN A 450 20.51 18.82 -78.06
N LEU A 451 21.41 18.97 -77.10
CA LEU A 451 21.08 19.49 -75.75
C LEU A 451 20.65 20.99 -75.85
N GLU A 452 21.35 21.80 -76.63
CA GLU A 452 20.95 23.22 -76.92
C GLU A 452 19.62 23.29 -77.64
N GLY A 453 19.36 22.42 -78.60
CA GLY A 453 18.06 22.31 -79.27
C GLY A 453 16.94 21.92 -78.30
N PHE A 454 17.24 20.99 -77.41
CA PHE A 454 16.32 20.48 -76.35
C PHE A 454 16.02 21.58 -75.29
N GLU A 455 17.01 22.37 -74.84
CA GLU A 455 16.84 23.53 -73.96
C GLU A 455 15.95 24.56 -74.63
N ARG A 456 16.23 24.89 -75.90
CA ARG A 456 15.46 25.91 -76.65
C ARG A 456 13.99 25.50 -76.90
N LYS A 457 13.73 24.26 -77.20
CA LYS A 457 12.39 23.68 -77.33
C LYS A 457 11.66 23.42 -76.04
N LYS A 458 12.29 23.74 -74.91
CA LYS A 458 11.80 23.46 -73.51
C LYS A 458 11.39 22.01 -73.29
N GLY A 459 12.08 21.08 -73.88
CA GLY A 459 11.81 19.63 -73.72
C GLY A 459 11.91 19.12 -72.28
N PHE A 460 12.57 19.87 -71.42
CA PHE A 460 12.72 19.58 -69.98
C PHE A 460 11.40 19.72 -69.17
N LEU A 461 10.34 20.31 -69.74
CA LEU A 461 9.03 20.46 -69.09
C LEU A 461 8.18 19.18 -69.13
N ASP A 462 8.59 18.18 -69.89
CA ASP A 462 7.92 16.88 -69.84
C ASP A 462 8.14 16.28 -68.43
N ASN A 463 7.03 16.08 -67.68
CA ASN A 463 7.05 15.54 -66.32
C ASN A 463 7.45 14.05 -66.23
N ASN A 464 7.32 13.35 -67.37
CA ASN A 464 7.70 11.95 -67.53
C ASN A 464 9.11 11.77 -68.10
N LEU A 465 9.87 12.83 -68.21
CA LEU A 465 11.24 12.82 -68.73
C LEU A 465 12.18 12.07 -67.74
N SER A 466 12.79 11.03 -68.23
CA SER A 466 13.83 10.29 -67.50
C SER A 466 15.16 10.31 -68.29
N LEU A 467 16.25 9.96 -67.65
CA LEU A 467 17.55 9.79 -68.32
C LEU A 467 17.44 8.83 -69.53
N PHE A 468 16.66 7.76 -69.40
CA PHE A 468 16.45 6.80 -70.47
C PHE A 468 15.74 7.41 -71.68
N LYS A 469 14.69 8.20 -71.44
CA LYS A 469 13.97 8.89 -72.51
C LYS A 469 14.85 9.95 -73.16
N LEU A 470 15.60 10.73 -72.40
CA LEU A 470 16.48 11.76 -72.93
C LEU A 470 17.59 11.13 -73.78
N ALA A 471 18.17 10.02 -73.33
CA ALA A 471 19.17 9.29 -74.07
C ALA A 471 18.61 8.69 -75.39
N ALA A 472 17.39 8.19 -75.35
CA ALA A 472 16.71 7.70 -76.56
C ALA A 472 16.42 8.83 -77.55
N ILE A 473 16.00 10.03 -77.08
CA ILE A 473 15.76 11.23 -77.94
C ILE A 473 17.09 11.66 -78.60
N PHE A 474 18.23 11.51 -77.91
CA PHE A 474 19.53 11.90 -78.43
C PHE A 474 20.26 10.76 -79.17
N GLU A 475 19.64 9.60 -79.23
CA GLU A 475 20.19 8.41 -79.90
C GLU A 475 21.58 8.05 -79.35
N VAL A 476 21.76 8.14 -78.02
CA VAL A 476 23.02 7.85 -77.32
C VAL A 476 22.80 6.94 -76.13
N ASN A 477 23.87 6.27 -75.71
CA ASN A 477 23.83 5.46 -74.49
C ASN A 477 23.66 6.34 -73.24
N ASN A 478 22.82 5.86 -72.30
CA ASN A 478 22.57 6.54 -71.00
C ASN A 478 23.84 6.91 -70.25
N ARG A 479 24.84 6.06 -70.28
CA ARG A 479 26.14 6.25 -69.63
C ARG A 479 26.90 7.39 -70.29
N TYR A 480 26.89 7.50 -71.65
CA TYR A 480 27.54 8.55 -72.39
C TYR A 480 26.85 9.91 -72.13
N LEU A 481 25.51 9.94 -72.19
CA LEU A 481 24.75 11.15 -71.92
C LEU A 481 25.02 11.67 -70.48
N SER A 482 24.98 10.78 -69.50
CA SER A 482 25.23 11.15 -68.11
C SER A 482 26.65 11.70 -67.90
N ARG A 483 27.69 11.10 -68.51
CA ARG A 483 29.07 11.56 -68.42
C ARG A 483 29.29 12.88 -69.16
N ILE A 484 28.70 13.08 -70.31
CA ILE A 484 28.79 14.34 -71.08
C ILE A 484 28.16 15.49 -70.30
N ILE A 485 26.93 15.30 -69.77
CA ILE A 485 26.25 16.32 -68.97
C ILE A 485 27.05 16.62 -67.69
N LEU A 486 27.53 15.59 -66.98
CA LEU A 486 28.33 15.80 -65.77
C LEU A 486 29.62 16.60 -66.08
N TYR A 487 30.33 16.23 -67.18
CA TYR A 487 31.55 16.89 -67.55
C TYR A 487 31.33 18.36 -68.01
N GLN A 488 30.30 18.58 -68.84
CA GLN A 488 30.05 19.90 -69.44
C GLN A 488 29.26 20.87 -68.51
N LYS A 489 28.31 20.34 -67.75
CA LYS A 489 27.44 21.18 -66.92
C LYS A 489 27.82 21.07 -65.41
N GLY A 490 28.77 20.20 -65.06
CA GLY A 490 29.25 20.02 -63.67
C GLY A 490 28.20 19.41 -62.71
N LYS A 491 27.12 18.82 -63.23
CA LYS A 491 26.00 18.30 -62.44
C LYS A 491 25.45 17.00 -63.03
N GLY A 492 24.85 16.18 -62.17
CA GLY A 492 24.09 15.02 -62.62
C GLY A 492 22.90 15.41 -63.51
N VAL A 493 22.44 14.50 -64.37
CA VAL A 493 21.34 14.77 -65.31
C VAL A 493 20.07 15.27 -64.61
N VAL A 494 19.71 14.65 -63.46
CA VAL A 494 18.52 15.04 -62.68
C VAL A 494 18.67 16.47 -62.15
N ASP A 495 19.80 16.81 -61.58
CA ASP A 495 20.05 18.17 -61.06
C ASP A 495 20.07 19.22 -62.17
N TYR A 496 20.64 18.85 -63.32
CA TYR A 496 20.66 19.70 -64.49
C TYR A 496 19.24 19.98 -65.00
N LEU A 497 18.38 18.95 -65.14
CA LEU A 497 17.00 19.11 -65.56
C LEU A 497 16.19 19.87 -64.53
N ASN A 498 16.42 19.66 -63.25
CA ASN A 498 15.76 20.39 -62.18
C ASN A 498 16.16 21.86 -62.18
N ASP A 499 17.39 22.20 -62.47
CA ASP A 499 17.85 23.59 -62.61
C ASP A 499 17.14 24.29 -63.77
N LEU A 500 17.05 23.67 -64.95
CA LEU A 500 16.34 24.21 -66.10
C LEU A 500 14.86 24.45 -65.81
N ARG A 501 14.22 23.51 -65.12
CA ARG A 501 12.82 23.61 -64.68
C ARG A 501 12.62 24.76 -63.70
N VAL A 502 13.53 24.92 -62.74
CA VAL A 502 13.47 26.01 -61.75
C VAL A 502 13.75 27.34 -62.40
N ASP A 503 14.75 27.44 -63.30
CA ASP A 503 15.06 28.66 -64.02
C ASP A 503 13.85 29.12 -64.86
N TYR A 504 13.19 28.18 -65.55
CA TYR A 504 11.97 28.45 -66.31
C TYR A 504 10.83 28.97 -65.41
N ILE A 505 10.51 28.34 -64.32
CA ILE A 505 9.41 28.78 -63.45
C ILE A 505 9.77 30.09 -62.73
N PHE A 506 11.04 30.29 -62.38
CA PHE A 506 11.54 31.52 -61.80
C PHE A 506 11.32 32.70 -62.77
N ASP A 507 11.68 32.54 -64.05
CA ASP A 507 11.45 33.52 -65.07
C ASP A 507 9.96 33.81 -65.34
N LEU A 508 9.15 32.75 -65.29
CA LEU A 508 7.70 32.87 -65.46
C LEU A 508 7.08 33.68 -64.31
N LEU A 509 7.45 33.35 -63.04
CA LEU A 509 7.01 34.08 -61.85
C LEU A 509 7.45 35.58 -61.90
N LYS A 510 8.60 35.85 -62.51
CA LYS A 510 9.12 37.23 -62.69
C LYS A 510 8.38 38.00 -63.76
N LYS A 511 8.09 37.40 -64.90
CA LYS A 511 7.51 38.05 -66.09
C LYS A 511 5.99 38.19 -66.04
N ASP A 512 5.28 37.18 -65.49
CA ASP A 512 3.81 37.16 -65.55
C ASP A 512 3.19 36.98 -64.13
N ARG A 513 2.45 38.02 -63.72
CA ARG A 513 1.81 38.10 -62.39
C ARG A 513 0.77 36.99 -62.14
N ARG A 514 0.16 36.40 -63.19
CA ARG A 514 -0.86 35.35 -63.07
C ARG A 514 -0.30 34.13 -62.41
N TYR A 515 0.92 33.69 -62.69
CA TYR A 515 1.58 32.54 -62.12
C TYR A 515 1.86 32.68 -60.61
N ARG A 516 1.93 33.86 -60.05
CA ARG A 516 2.11 34.13 -58.61
C ARG A 516 0.87 33.74 -57.81
N ASN A 517 -0.29 33.52 -58.46
CA ASN A 517 -1.55 33.10 -57.83
C ASN A 517 -1.84 31.61 -58.05
N TYR A 518 -0.99 30.90 -58.74
CA TYR A 518 -1.13 29.45 -58.93
C TYR A 518 -0.85 28.69 -57.62
N SER A 519 -1.54 27.57 -57.44
CA SER A 519 -1.19 26.64 -56.37
C SER A 519 0.21 26.05 -56.62
N TYR A 520 0.90 25.68 -55.55
CA TYR A 520 2.22 25.04 -55.70
C TYR A 520 2.17 23.75 -56.51
N GLN A 521 1.03 23.07 -56.53
CA GLN A 521 0.80 21.90 -57.38
C GLN A 521 0.73 22.26 -58.86
N ALA A 522 0.06 23.37 -59.17
CA ALA A 522 -0.01 23.90 -60.55
C ALA A 522 1.36 24.40 -61.03
N LEU A 523 2.10 25.12 -60.19
CA LEU A 523 3.46 25.56 -60.49
C LEU A 523 4.44 24.41 -60.70
N ALA A 524 4.33 23.37 -59.86
CA ALA A 524 5.15 22.16 -60.00
C ALA A 524 4.87 21.47 -61.36
N LYS A 525 3.59 21.33 -61.73
CA LYS A 525 3.18 20.76 -63.00
C LYS A 525 3.65 21.57 -64.18
N GLU A 526 3.48 22.88 -64.15
CA GLU A 526 3.93 23.82 -65.18
C GLU A 526 5.45 23.79 -65.40
N ALA A 527 6.22 23.60 -64.29
CA ALA A 527 7.66 23.44 -64.32
C ALA A 527 8.14 22.04 -64.73
N GLY A 528 7.22 21.08 -64.98
CA GLY A 528 7.56 19.72 -65.36
C GLY A 528 7.96 18.81 -64.20
N PHE A 529 7.63 19.15 -62.95
CA PHE A 529 7.87 18.28 -61.79
C PHE A 529 6.68 17.35 -61.58
N SER A 530 6.96 16.12 -61.13
CA SER A 530 5.94 15.14 -60.81
C SER A 530 5.18 15.44 -59.50
N GLY A 531 5.68 16.36 -58.65
CA GLY A 531 5.03 16.73 -57.40
C GLY A 531 5.65 17.92 -56.68
N VAL A 532 4.87 18.50 -55.74
CA VAL A 532 5.22 19.72 -55.00
C VAL A 532 6.50 19.60 -54.19
N LYS A 533 6.76 18.41 -53.58
CA LYS A 533 7.96 18.19 -52.75
C LYS A 533 9.25 18.29 -53.59
N GLY A 534 9.24 17.65 -54.78
CA GLY A 534 10.37 17.71 -55.72
C GLY A 534 10.62 19.14 -56.20
N PHE A 535 9.57 19.85 -56.62
CA PHE A 535 9.61 21.25 -57.00
C PHE A 535 10.16 22.14 -55.87
N SER A 536 9.59 22.05 -54.65
CA SER A 536 10.01 22.90 -53.52
C SER A 536 11.47 22.69 -53.12
N ASN A 537 11.95 21.45 -53.16
CA ASN A 537 13.33 21.12 -52.85
C ASN A 537 14.29 21.65 -53.93
N ALA A 538 13.97 21.42 -55.20
CA ALA A 538 14.78 21.91 -56.32
C ALA A 538 14.82 23.45 -56.33
N PHE A 539 13.67 24.08 -56.14
CA PHE A 539 13.58 25.55 -56.07
C PHE A 539 14.41 26.10 -54.92
N ARG A 540 14.28 25.53 -53.72
CA ARG A 540 15.08 25.94 -52.56
C ARG A 540 16.59 25.71 -52.77
N SER A 541 16.96 24.63 -53.40
CA SER A 541 18.36 24.33 -53.73
C SER A 541 18.94 25.35 -54.73
N ARG A 542 18.16 25.72 -55.75
CA ARG A 542 18.58 26.59 -56.82
C ARG A 542 18.51 28.07 -56.47
N VAL A 543 17.38 28.50 -55.88
CA VAL A 543 17.07 29.89 -55.55
C VAL A 543 17.54 30.29 -54.14
N GLY A 544 17.74 29.31 -53.27
CA GLY A 544 18.20 29.50 -51.89
C GLY A 544 17.11 29.95 -50.91
N MET A 545 15.83 29.94 -51.33
CA MET A 545 14.65 30.21 -50.50
C MET A 545 13.47 29.34 -50.93
N THR A 546 12.43 29.26 -50.12
CA THR A 546 11.24 28.46 -50.45
C THR A 546 10.43 29.17 -51.57
N PRO A 547 9.68 28.40 -52.42
CA PRO A 547 8.78 29.01 -53.41
C PRO A 547 7.75 29.92 -52.75
N SER A 548 7.24 29.56 -51.55
CA SER A 548 6.27 30.38 -50.79
C SER A 548 6.83 31.76 -50.47
N PHE A 549 8.02 31.79 -49.88
CA PHE A 549 8.66 33.07 -49.52
C PHE A 549 8.94 33.93 -50.76
N PHE A 550 9.45 33.32 -51.84
CA PHE A 550 9.73 34.03 -53.09
C PHE A 550 8.47 34.68 -53.68
N ILE A 551 7.37 33.91 -53.76
CA ILE A 551 6.10 34.40 -54.31
C ILE A 551 5.48 35.50 -53.44
N GLU A 552 5.54 35.36 -52.11
CA GLU A 552 5.06 36.39 -51.17
C GLU A 552 5.84 37.69 -51.31
N GLU A 553 7.16 37.65 -51.42
CA GLU A 553 7.99 38.86 -51.64
C GLU A 553 7.75 39.47 -53.03
N MET A 554 7.51 38.68 -54.08
CA MET A 554 7.11 39.15 -55.40
C MET A 554 5.75 39.86 -55.39
N LYS A 555 4.78 39.30 -54.63
CA LYS A 555 3.47 39.97 -54.47
C LYS A 555 3.61 41.28 -53.70
N ARG A 556 4.40 41.24 -52.59
CA ARG A 556 4.65 42.46 -51.80
C ARG A 556 5.32 43.59 -52.60
N LYS A 557 6.31 43.23 -53.41
CA LYS A 557 6.98 44.24 -54.27
C LYS A 557 6.02 44.82 -55.32
N ALA A 558 5.12 44.02 -55.87
CA ALA A 558 4.13 44.42 -56.82
C ALA A 558 2.99 45.32 -56.26
N HIS A 559 2.83 45.39 -54.95
CA HIS A 559 1.89 46.28 -54.26
C HIS A 559 2.53 47.62 -53.88
N VAL A 560 3.83 47.73 -53.94
CA VAL A 560 4.59 48.95 -53.58
C VAL A 560 4.94 49.76 -54.84
N GLU A 561 5.01 49.09 -56.01
CA GLU A 561 5.10 49.70 -57.35
C GLU A 561 3.67 49.91 -57.92
#